data_6f310cb132cfa37d5f47312220ebbca3
#
_entry.id   6f310cb132cfa37d5f47312220ebbca3
#
_cell.length_a   1.000
_cell.length_b   1.000
_cell.length_c   1.000
_cell.angle_alpha   90.00
_cell.angle_beta   90.00
_cell.angle_gamma   90.00
#
_symmetry.space_group_name_H-M   'P 1'
#
loop_
_entity.id
_entity.type
_entity.pdbx_description
1 polymer ?
#
loop_
_entity_poly.entity_id
_entity_poly.type
_entity_poly.pdbx_seq_one_letter_code
_entity_poly.pdbx_strand_id
1 'polypeptide(L)'
;SWVLRKVGAFPVDRDHNDINTVRTAMQAIKSGDNLLIFPEGTVVRNGIGYIDGLPAHAKAGVAVIGVRTGATLIPVFMDGEKRLFHKTRIIIGKPYTPQYSGRRGTSEEMQKIADDILKEAYALGGQAVGGAPL
;
A
#
# COMPACT_ATOMS: atom_id res chain seq x y z
N SER A 1 17.14 -9.77 -7.90
CA SER A 1 17.74 -10.54 -6.81
C SER A 1 17.03 -11.88 -6.69
N TRP A 2 17.78 -12.99 -6.82
CA TRP A 2 17.28 -14.36 -6.76
C TRP A 2 16.56 -14.69 -5.43
N VAL A 3 17.07 -14.16 -4.32
CA VAL A 3 16.49 -14.35 -2.97
C VAL A 3 15.09 -13.78 -2.88
N LEU A 4 14.86 -12.58 -3.41
CA LEU A 4 13.55 -11.92 -3.37
C LEU A 4 12.49 -12.69 -4.16
N ARG A 5 12.86 -13.32 -5.27
CA ARG A 5 11.93 -14.18 -6.04
C ARG A 5 11.49 -15.41 -5.25
N LYS A 6 12.37 -15.98 -4.41
CA LYS A 6 12.01 -17.14 -3.57
C LYS A 6 10.99 -16.84 -2.48
N VAL A 7 10.91 -15.58 -2.05
CA VAL A 7 9.90 -15.12 -1.07
C VAL A 7 8.67 -14.49 -1.75
N GLY A 8 8.50 -14.73 -3.05
CA GLY A 8 7.33 -14.25 -3.79
C GLY A 8 7.38 -12.77 -4.18
N ALA A 9 8.51 -12.08 -3.98
CA ALA A 9 8.65 -10.69 -4.40
C ALA A 9 8.92 -10.60 -5.91
N PHE A 10 8.21 -9.73 -6.60
CA PHE A 10 8.48 -9.41 -8.00
C PHE A 10 8.93 -7.96 -8.16
N PRO A 11 9.82 -7.68 -9.15
CA PRO A 11 10.35 -6.36 -9.36
C PRO A 11 9.27 -5.41 -9.88
N VAL A 12 9.31 -4.16 -9.40
CA VAL A 12 8.47 -3.06 -9.88
C VAL A 12 9.38 -2.03 -10.52
N ASP A 13 9.12 -1.69 -11.77
CA ASP A 13 9.76 -0.52 -12.39
C ASP A 13 9.05 0.74 -11.86
N ARG A 14 9.80 1.55 -11.10
CA ARG A 14 9.26 2.75 -10.43
C ARG A 14 9.20 3.96 -11.34
N ASP A 15 9.97 3.95 -12.40
CA ASP A 15 10.15 5.10 -13.31
C ASP A 15 9.13 5.09 -14.46
N HIS A 16 8.51 3.93 -14.71
CA HIS A 16 7.48 3.76 -15.70
C HIS A 16 6.21 3.18 -15.05
N ASN A 17 5.04 3.63 -15.52
CA ASN A 17 3.77 3.01 -15.14
C ASN A 17 3.76 1.56 -15.67
N ASP A 18 4.32 0.64 -14.88
CA ASP A 18 4.50 -0.75 -15.28
C ASP A 18 3.16 -1.51 -15.25
N ILE A 19 2.46 -1.44 -16.37
CA ILE A 19 1.21 -2.19 -16.59
C ILE A 19 1.43 -3.70 -16.37
N ASN A 20 2.63 -4.20 -16.65
CA ASN A 20 2.95 -5.61 -16.46
C ASN A 20 3.01 -5.97 -14.96
N THR A 21 3.56 -5.10 -14.13
CA THR A 21 3.54 -5.27 -12.67
C THR A 21 2.11 -5.32 -12.14
N VAL A 22 1.24 -4.40 -12.55
CA VAL A 22 -0.19 -4.40 -12.16
C VAL A 22 -0.88 -5.67 -12.62
N ARG A 23 -0.64 -6.11 -13.85
CA ARG A 23 -1.19 -7.37 -14.38
C ARG A 23 -0.73 -8.58 -13.58
N THR A 24 0.56 -8.68 -13.27
CA THR A 24 1.13 -9.76 -12.46
C THR A 24 0.52 -9.79 -11.06
N ALA A 25 0.39 -8.62 -10.41
CA ALA A 25 -0.26 -8.48 -9.12
C ALA A 25 -1.72 -8.97 -9.14
N MET A 26 -2.48 -8.54 -10.16
CA MET A 26 -3.88 -8.99 -10.33
C MET A 26 -3.98 -10.49 -10.60
N GLN A 27 -3.02 -11.07 -11.31
CA GLN A 27 -2.97 -12.50 -11.59
C GLN A 27 -2.70 -13.31 -10.31
N ALA A 28 -1.75 -12.87 -9.47
CA ALA A 28 -1.48 -13.49 -8.18
C ALA A 28 -2.74 -13.54 -7.30
N ILE A 29 -3.45 -12.42 -7.16
CA ILE A 29 -4.71 -12.37 -6.40
C ILE A 29 -5.75 -13.34 -6.98
N LYS A 30 -5.92 -13.38 -8.30
CA LYS A 30 -6.88 -14.28 -8.96
C LYS A 30 -6.51 -15.76 -8.78
N SER A 31 -5.24 -16.07 -8.57
CA SER A 31 -4.76 -17.42 -8.25
C SER A 31 -4.94 -17.79 -6.77
N GLY A 32 -5.48 -16.89 -5.95
CA GLY A 32 -5.73 -17.10 -4.53
C GLY A 32 -4.58 -16.67 -3.61
N ASP A 33 -3.57 -16.00 -4.15
CA ASP A 33 -2.45 -15.50 -3.37
C ASP A 33 -2.83 -14.23 -2.60
N ASN A 34 -2.15 -13.99 -1.48
CA ASN A 34 -2.20 -12.72 -0.76
C ASN A 34 -1.09 -11.80 -1.29
N LEU A 35 -1.42 -10.55 -1.54
CA LEU A 35 -0.50 -9.55 -2.06
C LEU A 35 -0.21 -8.48 -0.99
N LEU A 36 1.07 -8.30 -0.65
CA LEU A 36 1.53 -7.19 0.19
C LEU A 36 2.01 -6.06 -0.72
N ILE A 37 1.45 -4.87 -0.51
CA ILE A 37 1.81 -3.65 -1.25
C ILE A 37 2.18 -2.56 -0.25
N PHE A 38 3.24 -1.81 -0.55
CA PHE A 38 3.59 -0.57 0.13
C PHE A 38 3.12 0.60 -0.74
N PRO A 39 1.98 1.22 -0.41
CA PRO A 39 1.32 2.16 -1.32
C PRO A 39 2.10 3.46 -1.52
N GLU A 40 2.99 3.83 -0.62
CA GLU A 40 3.87 5.00 -0.79
C GLU A 40 4.81 4.85 -1.99
N GLY A 41 5.09 3.63 -2.43
CA GLY A 41 5.98 3.33 -3.56
C GLY A 41 7.45 3.67 -3.32
N THR A 42 7.80 4.13 -2.14
CA THR A 42 9.18 4.47 -1.72
C THR A 42 9.40 4.12 -0.25
N VAL A 43 10.64 4.22 0.19
CA VAL A 43 10.98 4.04 1.61
C VAL A 43 10.69 5.33 2.35
N VAL A 44 9.69 5.30 3.23
CA VAL A 44 9.44 6.39 4.18
C VAL A 44 10.50 6.31 5.27
N ARG A 45 11.42 7.26 5.26
CA ARG A 45 12.45 7.38 6.30
C ARG A 45 11.84 8.10 7.51
N ASN A 46 12.25 7.70 8.69
CA ASN A 46 11.79 8.25 9.98
C ASN A 46 10.35 7.86 10.40
N GLY A 47 9.66 7.01 9.65
CA GLY A 47 8.34 6.48 10.05
C GLY A 47 7.21 7.50 10.15
N ILE A 48 7.39 8.71 9.63
CA ILE A 48 6.45 9.83 9.82
C ILE A 48 5.64 10.19 8.56
N GLY A 49 5.72 9.36 7.51
CA GLY A 49 4.89 9.58 6.32
C GLY A 49 5.23 10.83 5.51
N TYR A 50 6.50 11.31 5.57
CA TYR A 50 7.00 12.37 4.71
C TYR A 50 7.92 11.80 3.63
N ILE A 51 7.75 12.30 2.42
CA ILE A 51 8.61 12.04 1.26
C ILE A 51 9.02 13.41 0.72
N ASP A 52 10.32 13.69 0.70
CA ASP A 52 10.87 14.96 0.20
C ASP A 52 10.23 16.22 0.82
N GLY A 53 9.91 16.16 2.11
CA GLY A 53 9.33 17.28 2.85
C GLY A 53 7.82 17.48 2.66
N LEU A 54 7.16 16.60 1.91
CA LEU A 54 5.72 16.60 1.71
C LEU A 54 5.08 15.36 2.35
N PRO A 55 3.80 15.44 2.79
CA PRO A 55 3.06 14.25 3.22
C PRO A 55 3.06 13.18 2.14
N ALA A 56 3.28 11.93 2.52
CA ALA A 56 3.27 10.81 1.61
C ALA A 56 1.89 10.66 0.95
N HIS A 57 1.89 10.41 -0.36
CA HIS A 57 0.70 10.07 -1.11
C HIS A 57 0.76 8.61 -1.56
N ALA A 58 -0.37 7.93 -1.49
CA ALA A 58 -0.46 6.58 -2.00
C ALA A 58 -0.43 6.56 -3.53
N LYS A 59 0.22 5.55 -4.09
CA LYS A 59 0.10 5.28 -5.53
C LYS A 59 -1.26 4.62 -5.81
N ALA A 60 -2.02 5.15 -6.76
CA ALA A 60 -3.36 4.67 -7.13
C ALA A 60 -3.40 3.18 -7.53
N GLY A 61 -2.25 2.57 -7.83
CA GLY A 61 -2.13 1.17 -8.21
C GLY A 61 -2.73 0.20 -7.18
N VAL A 62 -2.63 0.48 -5.88
CA VAL A 62 -3.23 -0.37 -4.83
C VAL A 62 -4.75 -0.41 -4.97
N ALA A 63 -5.38 0.74 -5.20
CA ALA A 63 -6.82 0.84 -5.39
C ALA A 63 -7.26 0.18 -6.71
N VAL A 64 -6.54 0.41 -7.80
CA VAL A 64 -6.81 -0.21 -9.10
C VAL A 64 -6.78 -1.73 -9.00
N ILE A 65 -5.76 -2.30 -8.34
CA ILE A 65 -5.64 -3.74 -8.14
C ILE A 65 -6.82 -4.25 -7.30
N GLY A 66 -7.10 -3.65 -6.14
CA GLY A 66 -8.19 -4.05 -5.26
C GLY A 66 -9.56 -4.00 -5.92
N VAL A 67 -9.91 -2.87 -6.52
CA VAL A 67 -11.21 -2.67 -7.19
C VAL A 67 -11.39 -3.62 -8.37
N ARG A 68 -10.37 -3.79 -9.22
CA ARG A 68 -10.49 -4.66 -10.42
C ARG A 68 -10.49 -6.14 -10.13
N THR A 69 -9.91 -6.56 -9.01
CA THR A 69 -9.91 -7.97 -8.59
C THR A 69 -11.05 -8.31 -7.64
N GLY A 70 -11.68 -7.31 -7.02
CA GLY A 70 -12.62 -7.50 -5.91
C GLY A 70 -11.95 -8.01 -4.64
N ALA A 71 -10.62 -7.85 -4.52
CA ALA A 71 -9.88 -8.31 -3.37
C ALA A 71 -10.20 -7.46 -2.12
N THR A 72 -10.22 -8.11 -0.98
CA THR A 72 -10.32 -7.44 0.31
C THR A 72 -9.04 -6.64 0.57
N LEU A 73 -9.18 -5.34 0.81
CA LEU A 73 -8.09 -4.45 1.17
C LEU A 73 -7.97 -4.40 2.70
N ILE A 74 -6.79 -4.67 3.23
CA ILE A 74 -6.55 -4.65 4.67
C ILE A 74 -5.41 -3.67 4.95
N PRO A 75 -5.66 -2.54 5.63
CA PRO A 75 -4.60 -1.63 6.04
C PRO A 75 -3.72 -2.28 7.11
N VAL A 76 -2.41 -2.10 6.99
CA VAL A 76 -1.42 -2.62 7.94
C VAL A 76 -0.45 -1.51 8.28
N PHE A 77 -0.24 -1.28 9.56
CA PHE A 77 0.80 -0.39 10.06
C PHE A 77 1.98 -1.21 10.57
N MET A 78 3.18 -0.78 10.20
CA MET A 78 4.42 -1.35 10.70
C MET A 78 5.24 -0.25 11.35
N ASP A 79 5.58 -0.42 12.62
CA ASP A 79 6.40 0.53 13.37
C ASP A 79 7.77 0.72 12.69
N GLY A 80 8.11 1.98 12.38
CA GLY A 80 9.17 2.31 11.41
C GLY A 80 10.60 2.14 11.90
N GLU A 81 10.85 1.99 13.20
CA GLU A 81 12.21 1.87 13.73
C GLU A 81 12.74 0.43 13.58
N LYS A 82 13.43 0.19 12.47
CA LYS A 82 14.17 -1.06 12.24
C LYS A 82 15.55 -0.98 12.89
N ARG A 83 15.66 -1.24 14.19
CA ARG A 83 16.93 -1.37 14.90
C ARG A 83 17.22 -2.83 15.19
N LEU A 84 18.47 -3.23 15.08
CA LEU A 84 18.91 -4.56 15.48
C LEU A 84 18.55 -4.79 16.97
N PHE A 85 17.88 -5.90 17.28
CA PHE A 85 17.35 -6.24 18.60
C PHE A 85 16.15 -5.38 19.09
N HIS A 86 15.52 -4.59 18.22
CA HIS A 86 14.27 -3.90 18.56
C HIS A 86 13.06 -4.67 18.05
N LYS A 87 12.01 -4.77 18.86
CA LYS A 87 10.76 -5.43 18.45
C LYS A 87 10.00 -4.51 17.51
N THR A 88 9.81 -4.93 16.28
CA THR A 88 8.90 -4.24 15.33
C THR A 88 7.47 -4.65 15.63
N ARG A 89 6.58 -3.67 15.77
CA ARG A 89 5.15 -3.89 15.97
C ARG A 89 4.44 -3.81 14.63
N ILE A 90 3.63 -4.82 14.34
CA ILE A 90 2.75 -4.85 13.16
C ILE A 90 1.31 -4.82 13.67
N ILE A 91 0.52 -3.87 13.18
CA ILE A 91 -0.89 -3.72 13.52
C ILE A 91 -1.69 -3.94 12.24
N ILE A 92 -2.58 -4.92 12.28
CA ILE A 92 -3.47 -5.26 11.16
C ILE A 92 -4.84 -4.65 11.44
N GLY A 93 -5.32 -3.84 10.51
CA GLY A 93 -6.61 -3.17 10.61
C GLY A 93 -7.78 -4.03 10.15
N LYS A 94 -8.95 -3.42 10.14
CA LYS A 94 -10.18 -4.03 9.62
C LYS A 94 -10.18 -3.99 8.09
N PRO A 95 -10.91 -4.91 7.43
CA PRO A 95 -11.12 -4.84 6.00
C PRO A 95 -11.70 -3.48 5.58
N TYR A 96 -11.07 -2.87 4.60
CA TYR A 96 -11.51 -1.61 4.01
C TYR A 96 -12.36 -1.89 2.77
N THR A 97 -13.55 -1.31 2.71
CA THR A 97 -14.45 -1.45 1.56
C THR A 97 -14.41 -0.16 0.74
N PRO A 98 -13.80 -0.18 -0.46
CA PRO A 98 -13.72 1.00 -1.30
C PRO A 98 -15.10 1.39 -1.83
N GLN A 99 -15.37 2.71 -1.88
CA GLN A 99 -16.57 3.28 -2.48
C GLN A 99 -16.18 3.93 -3.81
N TYR A 100 -16.83 3.54 -4.90
CA TYR A 100 -16.58 4.06 -6.24
C TYR A 100 -17.82 3.95 -7.12
N SER A 101 -17.86 4.74 -8.17
CA SER A 101 -18.97 4.80 -9.12
C SER A 101 -18.80 3.79 -10.27
N GLY A 102 -19.92 3.31 -10.77
CA GLY A 102 -19.95 2.39 -11.91
C GLY A 102 -19.18 1.10 -11.68
N ARG A 103 -18.67 0.52 -12.76
CA ARG A 103 -18.01 -0.81 -12.71
C ARG A 103 -16.51 -0.75 -12.36
N ARG A 104 -15.85 0.39 -12.57
CA ARG A 104 -14.39 0.54 -12.48
C ARG A 104 -13.92 1.74 -11.69
N GLY A 105 -14.84 2.66 -11.36
CA GLY A 105 -14.50 3.96 -10.77
C GLY A 105 -13.74 4.88 -11.71
N THR A 106 -13.58 6.14 -11.32
CA THR A 106 -12.76 7.14 -12.01
C THR A 106 -11.31 7.12 -11.50
N SER A 107 -10.42 7.82 -12.20
CA SER A 107 -9.02 7.97 -11.75
C SER A 107 -8.93 8.71 -10.41
N GLU A 108 -9.76 9.72 -10.21
CA GLU A 108 -9.85 10.48 -8.97
C GLU A 108 -10.32 9.60 -7.81
N GLU A 109 -11.33 8.76 -8.06
CA GLU A 109 -11.81 7.78 -7.06
C GLU A 109 -10.73 6.76 -6.69
N MET A 110 -9.95 6.27 -7.67
CA MET A 110 -8.84 5.35 -7.39
C MET A 110 -7.76 6.03 -6.55
N GLN A 111 -7.43 7.29 -6.83
CA GLN A 111 -6.48 8.04 -6.01
C GLN A 111 -7.02 8.28 -4.61
N LYS A 112 -8.29 8.67 -4.48
CA LYS A 112 -8.94 8.86 -3.18
C LYS A 112 -8.94 7.56 -2.34
N ILE A 113 -9.30 6.42 -2.94
CA ILE A 113 -9.28 5.12 -2.27
C ILE A 113 -7.87 4.77 -1.78
N ALA A 114 -6.86 5.02 -2.61
CA ALA A 114 -5.47 4.77 -2.24
C ALA A 114 -5.02 5.64 -1.05
N ASP A 115 -5.36 6.92 -1.07
CA ASP A 115 -5.05 7.85 0.01
C ASP A 115 -5.83 7.53 1.30
N ASP A 116 -7.08 7.13 1.18
CA ASP A 116 -7.91 6.74 2.32
C ASP A 116 -7.34 5.49 3.00
N ILE A 117 -6.94 4.45 2.25
CA ILE A 117 -6.35 3.25 2.84
C ILE A 117 -4.98 3.51 3.47
N LEU A 118 -4.21 4.47 2.91
CA LEU A 118 -2.96 4.92 3.53
C LEU A 118 -3.22 5.62 4.87
N LYS A 119 -4.21 6.52 4.92
CA LYS A 119 -4.63 7.18 6.17
C LYS A 119 -5.06 6.18 7.23
N GLU A 120 -5.88 5.20 6.86
CA GLU A 120 -6.31 4.11 7.76
C GLU A 120 -5.10 3.34 8.30
N ALA A 121 -4.12 3.03 7.45
CA ALA A 121 -2.91 2.34 7.88
C ALA A 121 -2.12 3.16 8.91
N TYR A 122 -1.91 4.46 8.69
CA TYR A 122 -1.22 5.32 9.64
C TYR A 122 -2.01 5.52 10.94
N ALA A 123 -3.34 5.63 10.86
CA ALA A 123 -4.20 5.74 12.03
C ALA A 123 -4.10 4.54 12.98
N LEU A 124 -3.84 3.33 12.46
CA LEU A 124 -3.56 2.13 13.29
C LEU A 124 -2.33 2.32 14.20
N GLY A 125 -1.37 3.12 13.75
CA GLY A 125 -0.18 3.49 14.53
C GLY A 125 -0.39 4.70 15.45
N GLY A 126 -1.59 5.29 15.48
CA GLY A 126 -1.87 6.53 16.20
C GLY A 126 -1.25 7.77 15.54
N GLN A 127 -1.07 7.74 14.22
CA GLN A 127 -0.43 8.81 13.45
C GLN A 127 -1.30 9.23 12.27
N ALA A 128 -1.27 10.53 11.95
CA ALA A 128 -1.73 11.01 10.65
C ALA A 128 -0.63 10.84 9.60
N VAL A 129 -1.01 10.76 8.34
CA VAL A 129 -0.05 10.87 7.24
C VAL A 129 0.61 12.23 7.33
N GLY A 130 1.95 12.26 7.42
CA GLY A 130 2.69 13.49 7.69
C GLY A 130 3.13 13.65 9.14
N GLY A 131 2.90 12.64 10.01
CA GLY A 131 3.54 12.48 11.29
C GLY A 131 2.96 13.27 12.46
N ALA A 132 1.83 13.95 12.28
CA ALA A 132 1.13 14.49 13.44
C ALA A 132 0.49 13.33 14.25
N PRO A 133 0.61 13.32 15.59
CA PRO A 133 -0.16 12.39 16.41
C PRO A 133 -1.66 12.66 16.24
N LEU A 134 -2.45 11.59 16.19
CA LEU A 134 -3.92 11.69 16.18
C LEU A 134 -4.43 11.98 17.58
#